data_dfca23e78e04c84d0426e3abbf6dccb6
#
_entry.id   dfca23e78e04c84d0426e3abbf6dccb6
#
_cell.length_a   1.000
_cell.length_b   1.000
_cell.length_c   1.000
_cell.angle_alpha   90.00
_cell.angle_beta   90.00
_cell.angle_gamma   90.00
#
_symmetry.space_group_name_H-M   'P 1'
#
loop_
_entity.id
_entity.type
_entity.pdbx_description
1 polymer ?
#
loop_
_entity_poly.entity_id
_entity_poly.type
_entity_poly.pdbx_seq_one_letter_code
_entity_poly.pdbx_strand_id
1 'polypeptide(L)'
;MKTRKIIFFTLILHVTFYILNSSSHALDVKKSVLENGLTLLIVEKHNLPVVRVTVGIKAGSIVESEENAGIANLTAELLTAGTKKRTASQISEETEFAGASLSASGGNDYATMALSVLKKDLDLGFALLSDTILNPLFPDDELNKKRERIKGSLRAQEENPEFVASREFKKAVFGIHPYGRLVQGSPESLDRIKRDDLVNFHSTFYAPNNAIMSVVGDITPEEVKNLLKQYFSEWHTKELIVSPPKPEGIKEKKIITIDKDLTQANIILGHMGISRDNPDYYAVSVMNYILGGGGFESRLMQNIREEKGLAYDIHSFFDANKYGGLFEIGLQTKNESANTAIEEILKEIKKVRNFLVSDTELSGAKLFLTGSFPMRLETSQRIANFLVAVEYYGLGMDYIDKYPSYINSVTKDDVLRVAKKYLDSENFTLVVVADQKKAGLKKEFK
;
A
#
# COMPACT_ATOMS: atom_id res chain seq x y z
N MET A 1 53.95 47.39 47.97
CA MET A 1 53.48 46.85 46.66
C MET A 1 52.78 45.51 46.97
N LYS A 2 51.44 45.48 46.85
CA LYS A 2 50.59 44.31 47.14
C LYS A 2 50.24 43.63 45.86
N THR A 3 50.73 42.42 45.62
CA THR A 3 50.38 41.54 44.51
C THR A 3 49.07 40.82 44.84
N ARG A 4 48.00 41.11 44.10
CA ARG A 4 46.71 40.43 44.12
C ARG A 4 46.80 39.14 43.27
N LYS A 5 46.61 37.99 43.91
CA LYS A 5 46.41 36.72 43.28
C LYS A 5 44.93 36.66 42.81
N ILE A 6 44.71 36.52 41.50
CA ILE A 6 43.41 36.26 40.91
C ILE A 6 43.23 34.73 40.91
N ILE A 7 42.25 34.24 41.64
CA ILE A 7 41.86 32.84 41.64
C ILE A 7 40.78 32.71 40.56
N PHE A 8 41.11 31.99 39.48
CA PHE A 8 40.13 31.57 38.46
C PHE A 8 39.34 30.37 38.99
N PHE A 9 38.07 30.58 39.30
CA PHE A 9 37.13 29.51 39.59
C PHE A 9 36.60 28.97 38.26
N THR A 10 37.07 27.78 37.83
CA THR A 10 36.54 27.07 36.69
C THR A 10 35.29 26.32 37.14
N LEU A 11 34.10 26.85 36.78
CA LEU A 11 32.82 26.20 37.02
C LEU A 11 32.65 25.12 35.94
N ILE A 12 32.89 23.85 36.29
CA ILE A 12 32.59 22.72 35.43
C ILE A 12 31.09 22.48 35.48
N LEU A 13 30.39 22.94 34.46
CA LEU A 13 28.95 22.68 34.26
C LEU A 13 28.80 21.22 33.85
N HIS A 14 28.49 20.33 34.77
CA HIS A 14 28.05 18.97 34.46
C HIS A 14 26.62 19.05 33.88
N VAL A 15 26.52 19.13 32.55
CA VAL A 15 25.27 18.85 31.85
C VAL A 15 25.07 17.34 31.87
N THR A 16 24.36 16.86 32.88
CA THR A 16 23.83 15.50 32.91
C THR A 16 22.77 15.44 31.81
N PHE A 17 23.14 14.90 30.65
CA PHE A 17 22.18 14.49 29.62
C PHE A 17 21.33 13.37 30.23
N TYR A 18 20.18 13.72 30.78
CA TYR A 18 19.11 12.75 30.99
C TYR A 18 18.72 12.24 29.61
N ILE A 19 19.28 11.12 29.19
CA ILE A 19 18.70 10.28 28.16
C ILE A 19 17.35 9.85 28.76
N LEU A 20 16.31 10.60 28.46
CA LEU A 20 14.95 10.11 28.55
C LEU A 20 14.93 8.86 27.66
N ASN A 21 15.07 7.71 28.30
CA ASN A 21 14.61 6.46 27.75
C ASN A 21 13.13 6.69 27.52
N SER A 22 12.78 7.21 26.35
CA SER A 22 11.45 7.09 25.80
C SER A 22 11.27 5.60 25.65
N SER A 23 10.72 4.96 26.69
CA SER A 23 10.15 3.64 26.56
C SER A 23 9.22 3.75 25.37
N SER A 24 9.62 3.17 24.24
CA SER A 24 8.71 2.93 23.14
C SER A 24 7.57 2.15 23.77
N HIS A 25 6.50 2.85 24.11
CA HIS A 25 5.33 2.18 24.63
C HIS A 25 4.85 1.35 23.46
N ALA A 26 5.03 0.02 23.56
CA ALA A 26 4.39 -0.93 22.68
C ALA A 26 2.94 -0.49 22.52
N LEU A 27 2.45 -0.46 21.29
CA LEU A 27 1.08 -0.06 21.03
C LEU A 27 0.16 -1.09 21.73
N ASP A 28 -0.54 -0.69 22.80
CA ASP A 28 -1.44 -1.59 23.53
C ASP A 28 -2.67 -1.90 22.66
N VAL A 29 -2.56 -2.94 21.84
CA VAL A 29 -3.60 -3.39 20.92
C VAL A 29 -4.46 -4.43 21.61
N LYS A 30 -5.71 -4.08 21.91
CA LYS A 30 -6.72 -5.02 22.43
C LYS A 30 -7.40 -5.72 21.26
N LYS A 31 -7.02 -6.98 21.00
CA LYS A 31 -7.60 -7.82 19.95
C LYS A 31 -8.67 -8.73 20.53
N SER A 32 -9.82 -8.83 19.85
CA SER A 32 -10.88 -9.80 20.11
C SER A 32 -11.56 -10.25 18.82
N VAL A 33 -12.13 -11.43 18.83
CA VAL A 33 -13.04 -11.90 17.78
C VAL A 33 -14.42 -12.00 18.41
N LEU A 34 -15.38 -11.27 17.86
CA LEU A 34 -16.75 -11.25 18.37
C LEU A 34 -17.51 -12.51 17.96
N GLU A 35 -18.66 -12.77 18.61
CA GLU A 35 -19.49 -13.95 18.34
C GLU A 35 -19.92 -14.05 16.87
N ASN A 36 -20.13 -12.93 16.20
CA ASN A 36 -20.43 -12.88 14.77
C ASN A 36 -19.18 -12.98 13.86
N GLY A 37 -18.01 -13.30 14.42
CA GLY A 37 -16.76 -13.50 13.68
C GLY A 37 -16.01 -12.22 13.30
N LEU A 38 -16.49 -11.01 13.66
CA LEU A 38 -15.76 -9.78 13.43
C LEU A 38 -14.47 -9.75 14.24
N THR A 39 -13.33 -9.56 13.56
CA THR A 39 -12.06 -9.27 14.24
C THR A 39 -12.01 -7.81 14.62
N LEU A 40 -11.92 -7.52 15.92
CA LEU A 40 -11.90 -6.19 16.49
C LEU A 40 -10.53 -5.88 17.10
N LEU A 41 -9.94 -4.75 16.71
CA LEU A 41 -8.65 -4.24 17.17
C LEU A 41 -8.87 -2.84 17.76
N ILE A 42 -8.51 -2.62 19.02
CA ILE A 42 -8.74 -1.34 19.70
C ILE A 42 -7.42 -0.82 20.26
N VAL A 43 -7.17 0.48 20.06
CA VAL A 43 -6.08 1.22 20.69
C VAL A 43 -6.64 2.50 21.31
N GLU A 44 -6.53 2.60 22.63
CA GLU A 44 -6.93 3.79 23.38
C GLU A 44 -5.89 4.89 23.24
N LYS A 45 -6.30 6.08 22.81
CA LYS A 45 -5.46 7.29 22.70
C LYS A 45 -6.27 8.53 23.12
N HIS A 46 -6.13 8.94 24.36
CA HIS A 46 -6.93 10.01 24.97
C HIS A 46 -6.32 11.42 24.83
N ASN A 47 -5.28 11.58 24.01
CA ASN A 47 -4.60 12.86 23.80
C ASN A 47 -5.38 13.86 22.93
N LEU A 48 -6.33 13.38 22.10
CA LEU A 48 -7.22 14.18 21.28
C LEU A 48 -8.62 13.57 21.32
N PRO A 49 -9.69 14.37 21.38
CA PRO A 49 -11.08 13.87 21.44
C PRO A 49 -11.58 13.40 20.06
N VAL A 50 -10.82 12.53 19.40
CA VAL A 50 -11.11 12.01 18.06
C VAL A 50 -10.99 10.50 18.05
N VAL A 51 -11.91 9.85 17.36
CA VAL A 51 -11.89 8.40 17.10
C VAL A 51 -11.77 8.14 15.61
N ARG A 52 -10.90 7.22 15.26
CA ARG A 52 -10.67 6.71 13.89
C ARG A 52 -11.08 5.26 13.84
N VAL A 53 -11.93 4.93 12.88
CA VAL A 53 -12.33 3.55 12.61
C VAL A 53 -11.93 3.20 11.20
N THR A 54 -11.26 2.07 11.02
CA THR A 54 -11.00 1.48 9.71
C THR A 54 -11.58 0.07 9.68
N VAL A 55 -12.48 -0.17 8.74
CA VAL A 55 -13.04 -1.50 8.47
C VAL A 55 -12.43 -2.02 7.18
N GLY A 56 -11.69 -3.13 7.26
CA GLY A 56 -11.18 -3.88 6.12
C GLY A 56 -12.11 -5.04 5.80
N ILE A 57 -12.71 -5.05 4.62
CA ILE A 57 -13.50 -6.19 4.10
C ILE A 57 -12.59 -7.00 3.19
N LYS A 58 -12.39 -8.28 3.49
CA LYS A 58 -11.48 -9.19 2.75
C LYS A 58 -12.04 -9.54 1.36
N ALA A 59 -12.36 -8.51 0.58
CA ALA A 59 -12.94 -8.59 -0.75
C ALA A 59 -12.45 -7.42 -1.60
N GLY A 60 -11.21 -7.50 -2.05
CA GLY A 60 -10.61 -6.60 -3.03
C GLY A 60 -10.77 -7.13 -4.46
N SER A 61 -10.04 -6.54 -5.41
CA SER A 61 -10.06 -6.98 -6.82
C SER A 61 -9.59 -8.44 -7.00
N ILE A 62 -8.90 -9.00 -6.00
CA ILE A 62 -8.44 -10.39 -6.02
C ILE A 62 -9.57 -11.43 -6.14
N VAL A 63 -10.78 -11.09 -5.71
CA VAL A 63 -11.95 -11.99 -5.79
C VAL A 63 -12.84 -11.73 -7.01
N GLU A 64 -12.45 -10.82 -7.89
CA GLU A 64 -13.20 -10.45 -9.10
C GLU A 64 -12.93 -11.41 -10.27
N SER A 65 -13.95 -11.68 -11.05
CA SER A 65 -13.77 -12.23 -12.41
C SER A 65 -13.22 -11.15 -13.36
N GLU A 66 -12.71 -11.55 -14.51
CA GLU A 66 -12.28 -10.62 -15.54
C GLU A 66 -13.45 -9.77 -16.08
N GLU A 67 -14.63 -10.38 -16.19
CA GLU A 67 -15.83 -9.72 -16.71
C GLU A 67 -16.31 -8.60 -15.79
N ASN A 68 -16.16 -8.77 -14.49
CA ASN A 68 -16.63 -7.85 -13.46
C ASN A 68 -15.48 -7.06 -12.79
N ALA A 69 -14.34 -6.91 -13.48
CA ALA A 69 -13.23 -6.12 -12.97
C ALA A 69 -13.67 -4.71 -12.61
N GLY A 70 -13.35 -4.27 -11.38
CA GLY A 70 -13.77 -2.99 -10.81
C GLY A 70 -15.01 -3.07 -9.90
N ILE A 71 -15.65 -4.23 -9.77
CA ILE A 71 -16.86 -4.37 -8.95
C ILE A 71 -16.56 -4.14 -7.45
N ALA A 72 -15.43 -4.62 -6.95
CA ALA A 72 -15.03 -4.42 -5.55
C ALA A 72 -14.86 -2.93 -5.24
N ASN A 73 -14.20 -2.20 -6.13
CA ASN A 73 -14.02 -0.76 -5.98
C ASN A 73 -15.34 0.01 -6.10
N LEU A 74 -16.16 -0.29 -7.12
CA LEU A 74 -17.48 0.34 -7.29
C LEU A 74 -18.39 0.08 -6.07
N THR A 75 -18.42 -1.17 -5.58
CA THR A 75 -19.20 -1.49 -4.39
C THR A 75 -18.74 -0.69 -3.19
N ALA A 76 -17.42 -0.62 -2.93
CA ALA A 76 -16.89 0.14 -1.82
C ALA A 76 -17.22 1.64 -1.95
N GLU A 77 -16.91 2.27 -3.08
CA GLU A 77 -17.12 3.70 -3.29
C GLU A 77 -18.60 4.12 -3.28
N LEU A 78 -19.52 3.20 -3.55
CA LEU A 78 -20.97 3.46 -3.56
C LEU A 78 -21.66 3.13 -2.23
N LEU A 79 -20.96 2.67 -1.20
CA LEU A 79 -21.54 2.47 0.14
C LEU A 79 -22.13 3.75 0.70
N THR A 80 -21.53 4.90 0.40
CA THR A 80 -21.98 6.23 0.84
C THR A 80 -22.93 6.92 -0.14
N ALA A 81 -23.29 6.24 -1.23
CA ALA A 81 -24.14 6.82 -2.29
C ALA A 81 -25.66 6.72 -2.01
N GLY A 82 -26.02 6.28 -0.82
CA GLY A 82 -27.40 6.15 -0.34
C GLY A 82 -27.67 4.81 0.32
N THR A 83 -28.48 4.87 1.38
CA THR A 83 -28.87 3.73 2.19
C THR A 83 -30.39 3.64 2.29
N LYS A 84 -30.92 2.60 2.98
CA LYS A 84 -32.34 2.52 3.27
C LYS A 84 -32.88 3.69 4.11
N LYS A 85 -32.02 4.38 4.86
CA LYS A 85 -32.40 5.45 5.78
C LYS A 85 -32.01 6.84 5.30
N ARG A 86 -31.01 6.96 4.40
CA ARG A 86 -30.39 8.23 4.02
C ARG A 86 -30.09 8.28 2.54
N THR A 87 -30.33 9.43 1.92
CA THR A 87 -29.79 9.74 0.59
C THR A 87 -28.29 10.04 0.65
N ALA A 88 -27.61 10.08 -0.47
CA ALA A 88 -26.21 10.49 -0.55
C ALA A 88 -25.97 11.89 0.03
N SER A 89 -26.89 12.85 -0.25
CA SER A 89 -26.84 14.22 0.29
C SER A 89 -26.94 14.22 1.82
N GLN A 90 -27.89 13.47 2.38
CA GLN A 90 -28.06 13.39 3.84
C GLN A 90 -26.83 12.76 4.52
N ILE A 91 -26.20 11.73 3.92
CA ILE A 91 -24.97 11.16 4.45
C ILE A 91 -23.85 12.22 4.46
N SER A 92 -23.71 13.00 3.38
CA SER A 92 -22.72 14.07 3.29
C SER A 92 -23.01 15.18 4.31
N GLU A 93 -24.22 15.66 4.37
CA GLU A 93 -24.66 16.73 5.29
C GLU A 93 -24.47 16.34 6.77
N GLU A 94 -24.90 15.11 7.17
CA GLU A 94 -24.72 14.64 8.54
C GLU A 94 -23.22 14.45 8.88
N THR A 95 -22.42 13.98 7.93
CA THR A 95 -20.96 13.81 8.07
C THR A 95 -20.28 15.17 8.24
N GLU A 96 -20.61 16.15 7.39
CA GLU A 96 -20.06 17.49 7.43
C GLU A 96 -20.49 18.25 8.69
N PHE A 97 -21.75 18.12 9.10
CA PHE A 97 -22.28 18.75 10.32
C PHE A 97 -21.52 18.28 11.57
N ALA A 98 -21.16 17.00 11.65
CA ALA A 98 -20.36 16.45 12.74
C ALA A 98 -18.86 16.78 12.64
N GLY A 99 -18.40 17.47 11.58
CA GLY A 99 -16.97 17.62 11.30
C GLY A 99 -16.26 16.27 11.15
N ALA A 100 -17.03 15.26 10.75
CA ALA A 100 -16.55 13.90 10.53
C ALA A 100 -16.05 13.71 9.10
N SER A 101 -15.43 12.57 8.83
CA SER A 101 -15.18 12.09 7.47
C SER A 101 -15.54 10.62 7.37
N LEU A 102 -16.21 10.25 6.29
CA LEU A 102 -16.59 8.89 5.97
C LEU A 102 -16.23 8.61 4.53
N SER A 103 -15.41 7.58 4.29
CA SER A 103 -14.94 7.23 2.94
C SER A 103 -14.76 5.74 2.80
N ALA A 104 -14.89 5.24 1.57
CA ALA A 104 -14.62 3.85 1.27
C ALA A 104 -13.94 3.72 -0.10
N SER A 105 -13.10 2.69 -0.26
CA SER A 105 -12.37 2.40 -1.49
C SER A 105 -12.05 0.92 -1.61
N GLY A 106 -11.99 0.41 -2.83
CA GLY A 106 -11.46 -0.91 -3.13
C GLY A 106 -9.93 -0.92 -3.17
N GLY A 107 -9.36 -2.08 -2.86
CA GLY A 107 -7.94 -2.37 -3.00
C GLY A 107 -7.71 -3.69 -3.73
N ASN A 108 -6.47 -4.10 -3.88
CA ASN A 108 -6.15 -5.40 -4.47
C ASN A 108 -6.67 -6.55 -3.60
N ASP A 109 -6.34 -6.55 -2.32
CA ASP A 109 -6.60 -7.64 -1.40
C ASP A 109 -7.87 -7.46 -0.57
N TYR A 110 -8.21 -6.23 -0.22
CA TYR A 110 -9.39 -5.91 0.58
C TYR A 110 -9.91 -4.51 0.27
N ALA A 111 -11.19 -4.30 0.50
CA ALA A 111 -11.80 -2.98 0.51
C ALA A 111 -11.69 -2.36 1.89
N THR A 112 -11.58 -1.04 1.97
CA THR A 112 -11.52 -0.29 3.22
C THR A 112 -12.68 0.68 3.33
N MET A 113 -13.20 0.82 4.54
CA MET A 113 -14.06 1.92 4.91
C MET A 113 -13.48 2.62 6.13
N ALA A 114 -13.35 3.93 6.08
CA ALA A 114 -12.74 4.75 7.12
C ALA A 114 -13.73 5.80 7.64
N LEU A 115 -13.82 5.89 8.96
CA LEU A 115 -14.55 6.92 9.68
C LEU A 115 -13.58 7.71 10.56
N SER A 116 -13.72 9.03 10.54
CA SER A 116 -13.13 9.93 11.51
C SER A 116 -14.21 10.76 12.16
N VAL A 117 -14.28 10.74 13.47
CA VAL A 117 -15.37 11.44 14.20
C VAL A 117 -14.84 11.97 15.54
N LEU A 118 -15.42 13.08 16.00
CA LEU A 118 -15.18 13.59 17.35
C LEU A 118 -15.82 12.67 18.40
N LYS A 119 -15.21 12.56 19.59
CA LYS A 119 -15.75 11.73 20.67
C LYS A 119 -17.21 12.05 21.01
N LYS A 120 -17.60 13.32 21.00
CA LYS A 120 -18.96 13.77 21.31
C LYS A 120 -20.01 13.33 20.28
N ASP A 121 -19.59 12.98 19.06
CA ASP A 121 -20.45 12.61 17.93
C ASP A 121 -20.33 11.12 17.56
N LEU A 122 -19.82 10.27 18.48
CA LEU A 122 -19.63 8.83 18.26
C LEU A 122 -20.91 8.11 17.83
N ASP A 123 -22.05 8.41 18.46
CA ASP A 123 -23.33 7.82 18.10
C ASP A 123 -23.70 8.09 16.65
N LEU A 124 -23.59 9.33 16.18
CA LEU A 124 -23.83 9.69 14.78
C LEU A 124 -22.82 9.02 13.85
N GLY A 125 -21.53 9.03 14.21
CA GLY A 125 -20.48 8.39 13.41
C GLY A 125 -20.72 6.90 13.23
N PHE A 126 -21.03 6.18 14.30
CA PHE A 126 -21.31 4.74 14.22
C PHE A 126 -22.65 4.41 13.55
N ALA A 127 -23.66 5.29 13.72
CA ALA A 127 -24.92 5.18 12.99
C ALA A 127 -24.70 5.32 11.47
N LEU A 128 -23.89 6.28 11.02
CA LEU A 128 -23.53 6.45 9.61
C LEU A 128 -22.69 5.27 9.08
N LEU A 129 -21.67 4.88 9.83
CA LEU A 129 -20.79 3.76 9.45
C LEU A 129 -21.57 2.46 9.30
N SER A 130 -22.43 2.14 10.26
CA SER A 130 -23.23 0.92 10.22
C SER A 130 -24.27 0.95 9.10
N ASP A 131 -24.96 2.06 8.92
CA ASP A 131 -26.00 2.17 7.89
C ASP A 131 -25.42 2.03 6.49
N THR A 132 -24.25 2.62 6.22
CA THR A 132 -23.55 2.52 4.95
C THR A 132 -22.97 1.13 4.70
N ILE A 133 -22.49 0.42 5.73
CA ILE A 133 -21.98 -0.95 5.59
C ILE A 133 -23.13 -1.97 5.43
N LEU A 134 -24.23 -1.79 6.20
CA LEU A 134 -25.28 -2.81 6.29
C LEU A 134 -26.40 -2.63 5.27
N ASN A 135 -26.71 -1.40 4.90
CA ASN A 135 -27.93 -1.05 4.17
C ASN A 135 -27.72 -0.23 2.90
N PRO A 136 -26.62 -0.39 2.13
CA PRO A 136 -26.46 0.40 0.91
C PRO A 136 -27.54 0.03 -0.12
N LEU A 137 -28.01 1.03 -0.87
CA LEU A 137 -29.02 0.84 -1.92
C LEU A 137 -28.44 0.74 -3.30
N PHE A 138 -27.23 1.27 -3.51
CA PHE A 138 -26.60 1.36 -4.83
C PHE A 138 -27.52 1.96 -5.90
N PRO A 139 -28.00 3.22 -5.75
CA PRO A 139 -28.92 3.82 -6.70
C PRO A 139 -28.32 3.87 -8.11
N ASP A 140 -29.12 3.55 -9.13
CA ASP A 140 -28.66 3.47 -10.53
C ASP A 140 -28.07 4.79 -11.05
N ASP A 141 -28.65 5.92 -10.64
CA ASP A 141 -28.15 7.26 -11.00
C ASP A 141 -26.76 7.53 -10.38
N GLU A 142 -26.53 7.15 -9.14
CA GLU A 142 -25.24 7.27 -8.48
C GLU A 142 -24.20 6.28 -9.07
N LEU A 143 -24.62 5.06 -9.39
CA LEU A 143 -23.78 4.10 -10.11
C LEU A 143 -23.35 4.67 -11.46
N ASN A 144 -24.29 5.23 -12.23
CA ASN A 144 -23.96 5.81 -13.53
C ASN A 144 -23.03 7.02 -13.42
N LYS A 145 -23.27 7.94 -12.48
CA LYS A 145 -22.37 9.07 -12.20
C LYS A 145 -20.96 8.60 -11.81
N LYS A 146 -20.87 7.61 -10.92
CA LYS A 146 -19.60 7.05 -10.47
C LYS A 146 -18.85 6.39 -11.62
N ARG A 147 -19.53 5.57 -12.42
CA ARG A 147 -19.00 4.91 -13.61
C ARG A 147 -18.39 5.91 -14.58
N GLU A 148 -19.14 6.95 -14.97
CA GLU A 148 -18.64 7.94 -15.91
C GLU A 148 -17.48 8.74 -15.35
N ARG A 149 -17.46 9.02 -14.04
CA ARG A 149 -16.32 9.67 -13.37
C ARG A 149 -15.07 8.79 -13.42
N ILE A 150 -15.18 7.49 -13.14
CA ILE A 150 -14.05 6.56 -13.22
C ILE A 150 -13.56 6.44 -14.66
N LYS A 151 -14.45 6.27 -15.63
CA LYS A 151 -14.10 6.22 -17.06
C LYS A 151 -13.40 7.51 -17.51
N GLY A 152 -13.89 8.67 -17.07
CA GLY A 152 -13.24 9.95 -17.34
C GLY A 152 -11.83 10.03 -16.75
N SER A 153 -11.65 9.57 -15.51
CA SER A 153 -10.34 9.49 -14.87
C SER A 153 -9.39 8.55 -15.59
N LEU A 154 -9.87 7.36 -15.98
CA LEU A 154 -9.05 6.40 -16.74
C LEU A 154 -8.62 6.98 -18.10
N ARG A 155 -9.53 7.65 -18.83
CA ARG A 155 -9.16 8.32 -20.10
C ARG A 155 -8.09 9.41 -19.88
N ALA A 156 -8.22 10.21 -18.83
CA ALA A 156 -7.21 11.23 -18.50
C ALA A 156 -5.86 10.60 -18.13
N GLN A 157 -5.86 9.47 -17.45
CA GLN A 157 -4.63 8.73 -17.09
C GLN A 157 -3.93 8.11 -18.32
N GLU A 158 -4.65 7.79 -19.41
CA GLU A 158 -4.03 7.32 -20.66
C GLU A 158 -3.07 8.34 -21.30
N GLU A 159 -3.21 9.62 -20.96
CA GLU A 159 -2.27 10.65 -21.39
C GLU A 159 -0.97 10.64 -20.57
N ASN A 160 -0.96 10.00 -19.40
CA ASN A 160 0.23 9.84 -18.58
C ASN A 160 1.04 8.60 -19.03
N PRO A 161 2.24 8.77 -19.58
CA PRO A 161 3.05 7.66 -20.08
C PRO A 161 3.49 6.68 -18.98
N GLU A 162 3.70 7.16 -17.75
CA GLU A 162 4.07 6.33 -16.60
C GLU A 162 2.91 5.40 -16.21
N PHE A 163 1.68 5.93 -16.18
CA PHE A 163 0.48 5.12 -15.94
C PHE A 163 0.33 4.02 -17.00
N VAL A 164 0.49 4.38 -18.28
CA VAL A 164 0.41 3.42 -19.39
C VAL A 164 1.47 2.34 -19.26
N ALA A 165 2.71 2.72 -18.95
CA ALA A 165 3.81 1.78 -18.74
C ALA A 165 3.52 0.81 -17.58
N SER A 166 3.07 1.34 -16.42
CA SER A 166 2.76 0.54 -15.22
C SER A 166 1.60 -0.43 -15.46
N ARG A 167 0.53 0.03 -16.12
CA ARG A 167 -0.61 -0.84 -16.47
C ARG A 167 -0.19 -1.99 -17.36
N GLU A 168 0.52 -1.70 -18.45
CA GLU A 168 0.95 -2.75 -19.39
C GLU A 168 1.97 -3.69 -18.76
N PHE A 169 2.82 -3.17 -17.88
CA PHE A 169 3.76 -3.98 -17.12
C PHE A 169 3.03 -4.96 -16.19
N LYS A 170 2.09 -4.49 -15.36
CA LYS A 170 1.31 -5.35 -14.46
C LYS A 170 0.52 -6.40 -15.22
N LYS A 171 -0.15 -5.99 -16.31
CA LYS A 171 -0.87 -6.90 -17.19
C LYS A 171 0.06 -7.97 -17.80
N ALA A 172 1.26 -7.59 -18.18
CA ALA A 172 2.22 -8.52 -18.77
C ALA A 172 2.81 -9.50 -17.72
N VAL A 173 3.06 -9.03 -16.49
CA VAL A 173 3.63 -9.84 -15.40
C VAL A 173 2.61 -10.82 -14.83
N PHE A 174 1.38 -10.37 -14.61
CA PHE A 174 0.34 -11.17 -13.96
C PHE A 174 -0.61 -11.91 -14.92
N GLY A 175 -0.59 -11.55 -16.22
CA GLY A 175 -1.49 -12.15 -17.20
C GLY A 175 -2.97 -11.98 -16.84
N ILE A 176 -3.70 -13.09 -16.75
CA ILE A 176 -5.13 -13.12 -16.39
C ILE A 176 -5.41 -12.95 -14.89
N HIS A 177 -4.36 -13.02 -14.06
CA HIS A 177 -4.52 -12.89 -12.61
C HIS A 177 -5.07 -11.50 -12.23
N PRO A 178 -5.95 -11.39 -11.22
CA PRO A 178 -6.56 -10.10 -10.82
C PRO A 178 -5.56 -8.98 -10.54
N TYR A 179 -4.37 -9.26 -10.00
CA TYR A 179 -3.34 -8.23 -9.76
C TYR A 179 -2.76 -7.60 -11.03
N GLY A 180 -3.00 -8.20 -12.20
CA GLY A 180 -2.64 -7.62 -13.50
C GLY A 180 -3.63 -6.56 -14.00
N ARG A 181 -4.75 -6.37 -13.31
CA ARG A 181 -5.83 -5.44 -13.70
C ARG A 181 -5.81 -4.20 -12.80
N LEU A 182 -6.39 -3.12 -13.31
CA LEU A 182 -6.64 -1.94 -12.48
C LEU A 182 -7.75 -2.25 -11.48
N VAL A 183 -7.57 -1.83 -10.23
CA VAL A 183 -8.58 -1.98 -9.17
C VAL A 183 -9.91 -1.29 -9.55
N GLN A 184 -9.83 -0.21 -10.32
CA GLN A 184 -10.99 0.52 -10.84
C GLN A 184 -11.69 -0.21 -12.00
N GLY A 185 -11.11 -1.29 -12.52
CA GLY A 185 -11.59 -1.97 -13.72
C GLY A 185 -11.15 -1.30 -15.03
N SER A 186 -11.86 -1.60 -16.10
CA SER A 186 -11.70 -0.98 -17.40
C SER A 186 -13.02 -0.34 -17.86
N PRO A 187 -13.01 0.58 -18.86
CA PRO A 187 -14.25 1.11 -19.42
C PRO A 187 -15.24 0.02 -19.81
N GLU A 188 -14.76 -1.07 -20.40
CA GLU A 188 -15.59 -2.18 -20.89
C GLU A 188 -16.19 -3.02 -19.75
N SER A 189 -15.41 -3.30 -18.68
CA SER A 189 -15.92 -4.02 -17.53
C SER A 189 -16.91 -3.16 -16.72
N LEU A 190 -16.61 -1.88 -16.57
CA LEU A 190 -17.49 -0.93 -15.88
C LEU A 190 -18.87 -0.79 -16.57
N ASP A 191 -18.92 -0.82 -17.91
CA ASP A 191 -20.19 -0.75 -18.65
C ASP A 191 -21.06 -2.01 -18.47
N ARG A 192 -20.45 -3.16 -18.16
CA ARG A 192 -21.17 -4.41 -17.88
C ARG A 192 -21.76 -4.49 -16.48
N ILE A 193 -21.09 -3.90 -15.49
CA ILE A 193 -21.52 -3.96 -14.08
C ILE A 193 -22.86 -3.25 -13.89
N LYS A 194 -23.85 -3.97 -13.39
CA LYS A 194 -25.19 -3.46 -13.08
C LYS A 194 -25.36 -3.34 -11.56
N ARG A 195 -26.42 -2.65 -11.14
CA ARG A 195 -26.78 -2.53 -9.73
C ARG A 195 -26.89 -3.87 -9.01
N ASP A 196 -27.54 -4.86 -9.64
CA ASP A 196 -27.72 -6.18 -9.04
C ASP A 196 -26.39 -6.90 -8.81
N ASP A 197 -25.37 -6.66 -9.64
CA ASP A 197 -24.03 -7.22 -9.42
C ASP A 197 -23.40 -6.63 -8.14
N LEU A 198 -23.57 -5.33 -7.89
CA LEU A 198 -23.11 -4.69 -6.67
C LEU A 198 -23.85 -5.23 -5.43
N VAL A 199 -25.18 -5.40 -5.53
CA VAL A 199 -25.99 -5.98 -4.47
C VAL A 199 -25.53 -7.40 -4.16
N ASN A 200 -25.28 -8.22 -5.18
CA ASN A 200 -24.79 -9.59 -5.04
C ASN A 200 -23.39 -9.63 -4.44
N PHE A 201 -22.46 -8.78 -4.93
CA PHE A 201 -21.11 -8.68 -4.39
C PHE A 201 -21.13 -8.26 -2.91
N HIS A 202 -21.87 -7.22 -2.58
CA HIS A 202 -22.05 -6.76 -1.22
C HIS A 202 -22.68 -7.86 -0.34
N SER A 203 -23.78 -8.47 -0.80
CA SER A 203 -24.46 -9.52 -0.03
C SER A 203 -23.58 -10.74 0.19
N THR A 204 -22.63 -11.02 -0.70
CA THR A 204 -21.69 -12.15 -0.58
C THR A 204 -20.56 -11.82 0.39
N PHE A 205 -19.90 -10.68 0.24
CA PHE A 205 -18.60 -10.43 0.87
C PHE A 205 -18.64 -9.53 2.10
N TYR A 206 -19.66 -8.66 2.25
CA TYR A 206 -19.74 -7.71 3.37
C TYR A 206 -20.38 -8.38 4.59
N ALA A 207 -19.60 -9.26 5.23
CA ALA A 207 -19.99 -10.00 6.40
C ALA A 207 -18.98 -9.77 7.54
N PRO A 208 -19.40 -9.85 8.83
CA PRO A 208 -18.52 -9.58 9.96
C PRO A 208 -17.36 -10.58 10.05
N ASN A 209 -17.60 -11.86 9.73
CA ASN A 209 -16.55 -12.88 9.70
C ASN A 209 -15.58 -12.73 8.50
N ASN A 210 -15.86 -11.82 7.56
CA ASN A 210 -14.97 -11.39 6.48
C ASN A 210 -14.38 -10.00 6.72
N ALA A 211 -14.54 -9.44 7.92
CA ALA A 211 -14.16 -8.09 8.25
C ALA A 211 -13.13 -8.02 9.37
N ILE A 212 -12.30 -7.00 9.32
CA ILE A 212 -11.39 -6.58 10.39
C ILE A 212 -11.75 -5.13 10.69
N MET A 213 -12.09 -4.82 11.93
CA MET A 213 -12.36 -3.45 12.36
C MET A 213 -11.28 -3.00 13.35
N SER A 214 -10.62 -1.90 13.03
CA SER A 214 -9.67 -1.23 13.91
C SER A 214 -10.26 0.09 14.38
N VAL A 215 -10.26 0.32 15.71
CA VAL A 215 -10.74 1.54 16.36
C VAL A 215 -9.61 2.13 17.18
N VAL A 216 -9.23 3.37 16.86
CA VAL A 216 -8.09 4.05 17.48
C VAL A 216 -8.47 5.46 17.88
N GLY A 217 -8.33 5.81 19.14
CA GLY A 217 -8.63 7.19 19.60
C GLY A 217 -9.14 7.28 21.03
N ASP A 218 -9.84 8.35 21.31
CA ASP A 218 -10.40 8.64 22.65
C ASP A 218 -11.69 7.83 22.87
N ILE A 219 -11.53 6.53 23.06
CA ILE A 219 -12.62 5.58 23.25
C ILE A 219 -12.09 4.36 24.00
N THR A 220 -12.90 3.83 24.91
CA THR A 220 -12.62 2.61 25.65
C THR A 220 -13.17 1.37 24.94
N PRO A 221 -12.65 0.17 25.22
CA PRO A 221 -13.17 -1.09 24.66
C PRO A 221 -14.64 -1.33 25.01
N GLU A 222 -15.07 -0.89 26.17
CA GLU A 222 -16.47 -1.01 26.60
C GLU A 222 -17.39 -0.11 25.76
N GLU A 223 -17.01 1.15 25.54
CA GLU A 223 -17.74 2.05 24.65
C GLU A 223 -17.84 1.48 23.24
N VAL A 224 -16.73 0.93 22.67
CA VAL A 224 -16.75 0.28 21.35
C VAL A 224 -17.75 -0.87 21.31
N LYS A 225 -17.69 -1.77 22.31
CA LYS A 225 -18.61 -2.93 22.37
C LYS A 225 -20.07 -2.50 22.44
N ASN A 226 -20.39 -1.46 23.22
CA ASN A 226 -21.74 -0.91 23.32
C ASN A 226 -22.22 -0.32 21.99
N LEU A 227 -21.37 0.47 21.30
CA LEU A 227 -21.68 1.00 19.97
C LEU A 227 -21.87 -0.13 18.93
N LEU A 228 -21.03 -1.16 18.96
CA LEU A 228 -21.19 -2.31 18.05
C LEU A 228 -22.48 -3.09 18.33
N LYS A 229 -22.84 -3.29 19.59
CA LYS A 229 -24.11 -3.92 19.97
C LYS A 229 -25.31 -3.09 19.52
N GLN A 230 -25.22 -1.75 19.62
CA GLN A 230 -26.30 -0.85 19.24
C GLN A 230 -26.49 -0.74 17.72
N TYR A 231 -25.40 -0.62 16.96
CA TYR A 231 -25.47 -0.29 15.54
C TYR A 231 -25.19 -1.46 14.59
N PHE A 232 -24.51 -2.53 15.04
CA PHE A 232 -24.09 -3.65 14.20
C PHE A 232 -24.71 -5.00 14.63
N SER A 233 -25.76 -4.99 15.46
CA SER A 233 -26.48 -6.21 15.89
C SER A 233 -27.01 -7.03 14.72
N GLU A 234 -27.42 -6.38 13.63
CA GLU A 234 -27.95 -7.01 12.42
C GLU A 234 -26.85 -7.45 11.42
N TRP A 235 -25.57 -7.33 11.78
CA TRP A 235 -24.48 -7.79 10.93
C TRP A 235 -24.20 -9.26 11.17
N HIS A 236 -24.79 -10.12 10.35
CA HIS A 236 -24.76 -11.57 10.54
C HIS A 236 -23.64 -12.23 9.72
N THR A 237 -23.10 -13.31 10.28
CA THR A 237 -22.11 -14.18 9.61
C THR A 237 -22.67 -14.79 8.33
N LYS A 238 -21.76 -15.05 7.39
CA LYS A 238 -22.08 -15.71 6.12
C LYS A 238 -21.10 -16.83 5.86
N GLU A 239 -21.54 -17.84 5.14
CA GLU A 239 -20.63 -18.82 4.58
C GLU A 239 -19.88 -18.18 3.39
N LEU A 240 -18.56 -18.22 3.46
CA LEU A 240 -17.68 -17.59 2.48
C LEU A 240 -16.76 -18.64 1.89
N ILE A 241 -16.86 -18.84 0.60
CA ILE A 241 -15.92 -19.65 -0.17
C ILE A 241 -15.09 -18.72 -1.03
N VAL A 242 -13.89 -18.37 -0.55
CA VAL A 242 -12.95 -17.50 -1.25
C VAL A 242 -11.68 -18.28 -1.51
N SER A 243 -11.38 -18.56 -2.77
CA SER A 243 -10.16 -19.22 -3.20
C SER A 243 -9.50 -18.41 -4.32
N PRO A 244 -8.77 -17.35 -3.98
CA PRO A 244 -8.10 -16.55 -5.00
C PRO A 244 -7.08 -17.37 -5.77
N PRO A 245 -6.93 -17.11 -7.07
CA PRO A 245 -5.92 -17.78 -7.88
C PRO A 245 -4.52 -17.44 -7.39
N LYS A 246 -3.56 -18.33 -7.62
CA LYS A 246 -2.14 -18.02 -7.47
C LYS A 246 -1.61 -17.48 -8.81
N PRO A 247 -0.84 -16.40 -8.81
CA PRO A 247 -0.26 -15.91 -10.05
C PRO A 247 0.80 -16.88 -10.58
N GLU A 248 0.79 -17.08 -11.89
CA GLU A 248 1.84 -17.83 -12.59
C GLU A 248 2.84 -16.82 -13.14
N GLY A 249 4.09 -16.90 -12.69
CA GLY A 249 5.16 -16.00 -13.13
C GLY A 249 5.49 -16.20 -14.61
N ILE A 250 5.87 -15.12 -15.27
CA ILE A 250 6.42 -15.18 -16.64
C ILE A 250 7.78 -15.85 -16.59
N LYS A 251 7.98 -16.81 -17.51
CA LYS A 251 9.24 -17.59 -17.62
C LYS A 251 10.13 -17.11 -18.76
N GLU A 252 9.73 -16.09 -19.49
CA GLU A 252 10.39 -15.61 -20.69
C GLU A 252 10.55 -14.08 -20.66
N LYS A 253 11.63 -13.62 -21.31
CA LYS A 253 11.83 -12.20 -21.53
C LYS A 253 10.72 -11.63 -22.43
N LYS A 254 10.10 -10.53 -22.00
CA LYS A 254 9.06 -9.84 -22.77
C LYS A 254 9.42 -8.37 -22.91
N ILE A 255 9.46 -7.86 -24.14
CA ILE A 255 9.68 -6.43 -24.42
C ILE A 255 8.41 -5.89 -25.08
N ILE A 256 7.83 -4.87 -24.48
CA ILE A 256 6.62 -4.18 -24.93
C ILE A 256 7.00 -2.73 -25.22
N THR A 257 6.76 -2.30 -26.46
CA THR A 257 7.02 -0.92 -26.88
C THR A 257 5.71 -0.25 -27.27
N ILE A 258 5.50 0.95 -26.74
CA ILE A 258 4.32 1.77 -27.03
C ILE A 258 4.83 3.08 -27.62
N ASP A 259 4.41 3.36 -28.86
CA ASP A 259 4.81 4.57 -29.57
C ASP A 259 3.92 5.75 -29.17
N LYS A 260 4.53 6.78 -28.62
CA LYS A 260 3.90 8.06 -28.30
C LYS A 260 4.89 9.19 -28.62
N ASP A 261 4.42 10.28 -29.18
CA ASP A 261 5.23 11.47 -29.41
C ASP A 261 5.58 12.16 -28.10
N LEU A 262 6.69 11.72 -27.50
CA LEU A 262 7.18 12.15 -26.20
C LEU A 262 8.63 12.64 -26.31
N THR A 263 9.00 13.59 -25.45
CA THR A 263 10.38 14.04 -25.33
C THR A 263 11.24 13.09 -24.50
N GLN A 264 10.62 12.26 -23.67
CA GLN A 264 11.28 11.30 -22.77
C GLN A 264 10.65 9.92 -22.89
N ALA A 265 11.47 8.90 -22.76
CA ALA A 265 11.04 7.51 -22.61
C ALA A 265 10.68 7.24 -21.16
N ASN A 266 9.51 6.62 -20.94
CA ASN A 266 9.07 6.06 -19.66
C ASN A 266 9.30 4.55 -19.71
N ILE A 267 10.11 4.05 -18.79
CA ILE A 267 10.62 2.69 -18.81
C ILE A 267 10.24 2.02 -17.50
N ILE A 268 9.67 0.81 -17.59
CA ILE A 268 9.48 -0.09 -16.46
C ILE A 268 10.08 -1.43 -16.82
N LEU A 269 10.98 -1.93 -15.95
CA LEU A 269 11.63 -3.23 -16.05
C LEU A 269 11.41 -4.01 -14.76
N GLY A 270 11.02 -5.27 -14.87
CA GLY A 270 10.86 -6.11 -13.68
C GLY A 270 10.21 -7.45 -14.00
N HIS A 271 9.71 -8.10 -12.96
CA HIS A 271 9.16 -9.45 -13.05
C HIS A 271 8.24 -9.75 -11.85
N MET A 272 7.71 -10.97 -11.77
CA MET A 272 6.99 -11.46 -10.59
C MET A 272 7.87 -11.32 -9.34
N GLY A 273 7.32 -10.72 -8.29
CA GLY A 273 7.96 -10.58 -6.98
C GLY A 273 7.56 -11.69 -6.01
N ILE A 274 7.52 -11.34 -4.74
CA ILE A 274 7.20 -12.25 -3.63
C ILE A 274 5.86 -11.89 -3.00
N SER A 275 5.20 -12.87 -2.36
CA SER A 275 4.04 -12.61 -1.51
C SER A 275 4.47 -12.05 -0.15
N ARG A 276 3.53 -11.44 0.57
CA ARG A 276 3.80 -10.78 1.86
C ARG A 276 4.21 -11.74 2.97
N ASP A 277 3.79 -12.98 2.89
CA ASP A 277 4.11 -14.08 3.83
C ASP A 277 5.42 -14.80 3.50
N ASN A 278 6.14 -14.37 2.46
CA ASN A 278 7.42 -14.97 2.09
C ASN A 278 8.44 -14.79 3.24
N PRO A 279 9.11 -15.86 3.70
CA PRO A 279 10.07 -15.79 4.80
C PRO A 279 11.27 -14.88 4.50
N ASP A 280 11.58 -14.65 3.24
CA ASP A 280 12.69 -13.79 2.80
C ASP A 280 12.27 -12.28 2.70
N TYR A 281 11.03 -11.93 3.07
CA TYR A 281 10.50 -10.58 2.89
C TYR A 281 11.41 -9.47 3.44
N TYR A 282 11.98 -9.65 4.62
CA TYR A 282 12.82 -8.63 5.25
C TYR A 282 14.19 -8.52 4.58
N ALA A 283 14.78 -9.64 4.20
CA ALA A 283 16.03 -9.65 3.43
C ALA A 283 15.84 -9.02 2.03
N VAL A 284 14.70 -9.30 1.37
CA VAL A 284 14.31 -8.65 0.12
C VAL A 284 14.09 -7.14 0.31
N SER A 285 13.48 -6.72 1.42
CA SER A 285 13.29 -5.30 1.73
C SER A 285 14.62 -4.55 1.89
N VAL A 286 15.59 -5.15 2.59
CA VAL A 286 16.94 -4.59 2.74
C VAL A 286 17.66 -4.56 1.40
N MET A 287 17.62 -5.64 0.64
CA MET A 287 18.21 -5.74 -0.70
C MET A 287 17.63 -4.66 -1.64
N ASN A 288 16.30 -4.51 -1.66
CA ASN A 288 15.64 -3.52 -2.51
C ASN A 288 16.00 -2.09 -2.10
N TYR A 289 16.10 -1.80 -0.80
CA TYR A 289 16.56 -0.50 -0.33
C TYR A 289 17.92 -0.13 -0.92
N ILE A 290 18.87 -1.06 -0.87
CA ILE A 290 20.23 -0.87 -1.41
C ILE A 290 20.19 -0.73 -2.93
N LEU A 291 19.37 -1.52 -3.63
CA LEU A 291 19.30 -1.49 -5.09
C LEU A 291 18.71 -0.18 -5.62
N GLY A 292 17.49 0.18 -5.21
CA GLY A 292 16.78 1.32 -5.76
C GLY A 292 15.70 1.95 -4.85
N GLY A 293 15.39 1.30 -3.71
CA GLY A 293 14.37 1.80 -2.77
C GLY A 293 14.88 2.86 -1.79
N GLY A 294 16.19 3.07 -1.69
CA GLY A 294 16.83 3.99 -0.74
C GLY A 294 17.00 5.42 -1.25
N GLY A 295 16.32 5.81 -2.33
CA GLY A 295 16.44 7.12 -2.92
C GLY A 295 17.91 7.42 -3.32
N PHE A 296 18.44 8.59 -2.96
CA PHE A 296 19.81 9.00 -3.32
C PHE A 296 20.92 8.07 -2.82
N GLU A 297 20.69 7.29 -1.80
CA GLU A 297 21.67 6.33 -1.26
C GLU A 297 21.67 4.99 -2.02
N SER A 298 20.72 4.78 -2.93
CA SER A 298 20.60 3.54 -3.67
C SER A 298 21.55 3.47 -4.87
N ARG A 299 21.96 2.24 -5.23
CA ARG A 299 22.88 2.00 -6.35
C ARG A 299 22.35 2.51 -7.70
N LEU A 300 21.06 2.29 -7.97
CA LEU A 300 20.43 2.77 -9.19
C LEU A 300 20.49 4.28 -9.29
N MET A 301 20.18 5.00 -8.21
CA MET A 301 20.19 6.44 -8.19
C MET A 301 21.63 6.99 -8.36
N GLN A 302 22.58 6.44 -7.63
CA GLN A 302 24.00 6.84 -7.72
C GLN A 302 24.57 6.63 -9.12
N ASN A 303 24.40 5.42 -9.70
CA ASN A 303 24.99 5.11 -11.01
C ASN A 303 24.25 5.86 -12.15
N ILE A 304 22.90 5.73 -12.19
CA ILE A 304 22.14 6.15 -13.39
C ILE A 304 21.86 7.65 -13.37
N ARG A 305 21.59 8.23 -12.19
CA ARG A 305 21.34 9.66 -12.06
C ARG A 305 22.63 10.44 -11.81
N GLU A 306 23.36 10.14 -10.70
CA GLU A 306 24.45 11.00 -10.24
C GLU A 306 25.70 10.86 -11.14
N GLU A 307 26.12 9.63 -11.45
CA GLU A 307 27.35 9.42 -12.24
C GLU A 307 27.12 9.62 -13.75
N LYS A 308 26.00 9.14 -14.28
CA LYS A 308 25.76 9.12 -15.73
C LYS A 308 24.78 10.18 -16.23
N GLY A 309 23.99 10.80 -15.35
CA GLY A 309 23.03 11.83 -15.75
C GLY A 309 21.94 11.34 -16.71
N LEU A 310 21.63 10.03 -16.68
CA LEU A 310 20.68 9.42 -17.61
C LEU A 310 19.22 9.66 -17.21
N ALA A 311 18.93 9.78 -15.92
CA ALA A 311 17.57 9.96 -15.40
C ALA A 311 17.54 11.01 -14.30
N TYR A 312 16.41 11.71 -14.13
CA TYR A 312 16.19 12.59 -12.98
C TYR A 312 15.79 11.80 -11.74
N ASP A 313 14.97 10.78 -11.93
CA ASP A 313 14.55 9.83 -10.90
C ASP A 313 14.59 8.41 -11.43
N ILE A 314 15.01 7.49 -10.57
CA ILE A 314 14.98 6.06 -10.78
C ILE A 314 14.80 5.36 -9.44
N HIS A 315 13.88 4.43 -9.39
CA HIS A 315 13.58 3.69 -8.16
C HIS A 315 13.25 2.23 -8.45
N SER A 316 13.37 1.40 -7.42
CA SER A 316 12.88 0.02 -7.43
C SER A 316 12.01 -0.25 -6.23
N PHE A 317 11.02 -1.13 -6.38
CA PHE A 317 10.26 -1.64 -5.27
C PHE A 317 9.77 -3.07 -5.50
N PHE A 318 9.51 -3.75 -4.37
CA PHE A 318 8.77 -5.00 -4.31
C PHE A 318 7.39 -4.71 -3.71
N ASP A 319 6.36 -4.83 -4.52
CA ASP A 319 4.99 -4.81 -4.05
C ASP A 319 4.59 -6.24 -3.69
N ALA A 320 4.40 -6.49 -2.40
CA ALA A 320 4.13 -7.82 -1.86
C ALA A 320 2.70 -7.90 -1.33
N ASN A 321 1.78 -8.41 -2.15
CA ASN A 321 0.41 -8.69 -1.78
C ASN A 321 0.26 -10.10 -1.19
N LYS A 322 -0.93 -10.48 -0.74
CA LYS A 322 -1.15 -11.75 -0.04
C LYS A 322 -0.89 -12.98 -0.90
N TYR A 323 -1.28 -12.93 -2.17
CA TYR A 323 -1.23 -14.09 -3.07
C TYR A 323 -0.09 -14.03 -4.07
N GLY A 324 0.67 -12.96 -4.09
CA GLY A 324 1.81 -12.74 -4.98
C GLY A 324 2.23 -11.28 -4.97
N GLY A 325 3.29 -10.96 -5.68
CA GLY A 325 3.80 -9.61 -5.75
C GLY A 325 4.52 -9.33 -7.06
N LEU A 326 5.03 -8.14 -7.21
CA LEU A 326 5.87 -7.75 -8.33
C LEU A 326 7.16 -7.07 -7.83
N PHE A 327 8.19 -7.16 -8.65
CA PHE A 327 9.38 -6.34 -8.58
C PHE A 327 9.40 -5.45 -9.81
N GLU A 328 9.59 -4.15 -9.62
CA GLU A 328 9.73 -3.22 -10.74
C GLU A 328 10.82 -2.18 -10.47
N ILE A 329 11.46 -1.75 -11.55
CA ILE A 329 12.34 -0.58 -11.64
C ILE A 329 11.69 0.37 -12.63
N GLY A 330 11.40 1.60 -12.17
CA GLY A 330 10.81 2.67 -12.99
C GLY A 330 11.78 3.82 -13.17
N LEU A 331 11.83 4.39 -14.39
CA LEU A 331 12.57 5.61 -14.66
C LEU A 331 12.01 6.38 -15.85
N GLN A 332 12.35 7.67 -15.89
CA GLN A 332 12.24 8.53 -17.08
C GLN A 332 13.61 8.96 -17.57
N THR A 333 13.85 8.87 -18.89
CA THR A 333 15.11 9.28 -19.53
C THR A 333 14.85 9.90 -20.90
N LYS A 334 15.85 10.56 -21.49
CA LYS A 334 15.76 11.01 -22.89
C LYS A 334 15.59 9.79 -23.81
N ASN A 335 14.81 9.94 -24.89
CA ASN A 335 14.58 8.85 -25.83
C ASN A 335 15.89 8.18 -26.28
N GLU A 336 16.87 8.98 -26.68
CA GLU A 336 18.17 8.51 -27.18
C GLU A 336 19.01 7.75 -26.12
N SER A 337 18.71 7.99 -24.82
CA SER A 337 19.40 7.37 -23.71
C SER A 337 18.74 6.09 -23.22
N ALA A 338 17.56 5.71 -23.74
CA ALA A 338 16.76 4.60 -23.25
C ALA A 338 17.54 3.25 -23.23
N ASN A 339 18.24 2.92 -24.31
CA ASN A 339 19.03 1.70 -24.37
C ASN A 339 20.13 1.66 -23.30
N THR A 340 20.88 2.76 -23.16
CA THR A 340 21.95 2.87 -22.17
C THR A 340 21.42 2.74 -20.74
N ALA A 341 20.29 3.40 -20.44
CA ALA A 341 19.66 3.34 -19.12
C ALA A 341 19.22 1.91 -18.77
N ILE A 342 18.60 1.20 -19.72
CA ILE A 342 18.20 -0.20 -19.54
C ILE A 342 19.42 -1.11 -19.28
N GLU A 343 20.50 -0.94 -20.04
CA GLU A 343 21.73 -1.71 -19.86
C GLU A 343 22.38 -1.46 -18.49
N GLU A 344 22.38 -0.22 -18.02
CA GLU A 344 22.90 0.12 -16.70
C GLU A 344 22.04 -0.47 -15.56
N ILE A 345 20.70 -0.48 -15.70
CA ILE A 345 19.81 -1.20 -14.77
C ILE A 345 20.20 -2.68 -14.68
N LEU A 346 20.33 -3.34 -15.82
CA LEU A 346 20.68 -4.77 -15.86
C LEU A 346 22.06 -5.03 -15.26
N LYS A 347 23.02 -4.13 -15.44
CA LYS A 347 24.34 -4.21 -14.80
C LYS A 347 24.23 -4.12 -13.27
N GLU A 348 23.44 -3.18 -12.74
CA GLU A 348 23.27 -3.05 -11.29
C GLU A 348 22.56 -4.28 -10.70
N ILE A 349 21.52 -4.82 -11.35
CA ILE A 349 20.92 -6.09 -10.96
C ILE A 349 21.98 -7.21 -10.92
N LYS A 350 22.83 -7.33 -11.94
CA LYS A 350 23.91 -8.34 -11.98
C LYS A 350 24.94 -8.11 -10.86
N LYS A 351 25.30 -6.86 -10.55
CA LYS A 351 26.23 -6.56 -9.45
C LYS A 351 25.68 -6.99 -8.09
N VAL A 352 24.41 -6.66 -7.77
CA VAL A 352 23.79 -7.07 -6.51
C VAL A 352 23.67 -8.60 -6.41
N ARG A 353 23.43 -9.29 -7.53
CA ARG A 353 23.37 -10.76 -7.59
C ARG A 353 24.71 -11.44 -7.44
N ASN A 354 25.83 -10.81 -7.78
CA ASN A 354 27.12 -11.47 -7.86
C ASN A 354 28.10 -11.07 -6.76
N PHE A 355 27.91 -9.90 -6.14
CA PHE A 355 28.84 -9.36 -5.16
C PHE A 355 28.12 -9.02 -3.86
N LEU A 356 28.81 -9.22 -2.74
CA LEU A 356 28.34 -8.79 -1.43
C LEU A 356 28.19 -7.26 -1.42
N VAL A 357 27.18 -6.80 -0.71
CA VAL A 357 27.01 -5.37 -0.40
C VAL A 357 28.07 -4.93 0.63
N SER A 358 28.41 -3.67 0.68
CA SER A 358 29.32 -3.11 1.67
C SER A 358 28.66 -3.04 3.07
N ASP A 359 29.49 -2.90 4.11
CA ASP A 359 28.98 -2.69 5.46
C ASP A 359 28.22 -1.35 5.59
N THR A 360 28.65 -0.33 4.83
CA THR A 360 27.99 0.97 4.80
C THR A 360 26.59 0.89 4.19
N GLU A 361 26.43 0.20 3.05
CA GLU A 361 25.12 0.01 2.41
C GLU A 361 24.17 -0.77 3.31
N LEU A 362 24.66 -1.88 3.91
CA LEU A 362 23.84 -2.70 4.79
C LEU A 362 23.42 -1.95 6.06
N SER A 363 24.36 -1.24 6.70
CA SER A 363 24.07 -0.47 7.92
C SER A 363 23.14 0.72 7.62
N GLY A 364 23.34 1.42 6.53
CA GLY A 364 22.47 2.51 6.07
C GLY A 364 21.04 2.04 5.81
N ALA A 365 20.89 0.92 5.10
CA ALA A 365 19.58 0.33 4.83
C ALA A 365 18.85 -0.07 6.12
N LYS A 366 19.54 -0.73 7.05
CA LYS A 366 18.96 -1.11 8.35
C LYS A 366 18.56 0.10 9.18
N LEU A 367 19.43 1.10 9.27
CA LEU A 367 19.17 2.33 10.01
C LEU A 367 17.94 3.05 9.46
N PHE A 368 17.83 3.19 8.15
CA PHE A 368 16.69 3.84 7.53
C PHE A 368 15.39 3.06 7.74
N LEU A 369 15.38 1.76 7.43
CA LEU A 369 14.18 0.93 7.52
C LEU A 369 13.64 0.84 8.94
N THR A 370 14.52 0.73 9.94
CA THR A 370 14.11 0.72 11.35
C THR A 370 13.76 2.10 11.87
N GLY A 371 14.52 3.13 11.50
CA GLY A 371 14.31 4.52 11.94
C GLY A 371 13.07 5.18 11.34
N SER A 372 12.68 4.81 10.11
CA SER A 372 11.47 5.31 9.45
C SER A 372 10.19 4.55 9.86
N PHE A 373 10.31 3.36 10.43
CA PHE A 373 9.16 2.53 10.78
C PHE A 373 8.15 3.21 11.72
N PRO A 374 8.56 3.96 12.77
CA PRO A 374 7.62 4.68 13.64
C PRO A 374 6.72 5.67 12.92
N MET A 375 7.13 6.22 11.77
CA MET A 375 6.32 7.13 10.98
C MET A 375 5.03 6.48 10.46
N ARG A 376 5.00 5.14 10.37
CA ARG A 376 3.78 4.37 10.01
C ARG A 376 2.72 4.41 11.10
N LEU A 377 3.10 4.79 12.32
CA LEU A 377 2.27 4.81 13.53
C LEU A 377 2.06 6.23 14.07
N GLU A 378 2.40 7.26 13.31
CA GLU A 378 2.41 8.65 13.75
C GLU A 378 1.01 9.19 14.07
N THR A 379 0.00 8.82 13.28
CA THR A 379 -1.38 9.29 13.46
C THR A 379 -2.33 8.14 13.78
N SER A 380 -3.43 8.42 14.49
CA SER A 380 -4.45 7.40 14.78
C SER A 380 -5.02 6.75 13.51
N GLN A 381 -5.12 7.50 12.40
CA GLN A 381 -5.56 6.94 11.12
C GLN A 381 -4.53 5.96 10.54
N ARG A 382 -3.24 6.32 10.59
CA ARG A 382 -2.16 5.41 10.14
C ARG A 382 -2.13 4.14 10.99
N ILE A 383 -2.29 4.27 12.32
CA ILE A 383 -2.37 3.11 13.22
C ILE A 383 -3.58 2.24 12.85
N ALA A 384 -4.76 2.81 12.66
CA ALA A 384 -5.96 2.05 12.32
C ALA A 384 -5.79 1.26 11.01
N ASN A 385 -5.26 1.89 9.97
CA ASN A 385 -4.97 1.23 8.69
C ASN A 385 -3.89 0.15 8.83
N PHE A 386 -2.83 0.45 9.57
CA PHE A 386 -1.72 -0.48 9.80
C PHE A 386 -2.19 -1.75 10.53
N LEU A 387 -3.03 -1.62 11.54
CA LEU A 387 -3.57 -2.76 12.28
C LEU A 387 -4.45 -3.66 11.41
N VAL A 388 -5.27 -3.09 10.54
CA VAL A 388 -6.04 -3.87 9.55
C VAL A 388 -5.10 -4.65 8.65
N ALA A 389 -4.02 -4.02 8.15
CA ALA A 389 -3.04 -4.70 7.30
C ALA A 389 -2.27 -5.79 8.06
N VAL A 390 -1.81 -5.52 9.29
CA VAL A 390 -1.12 -6.50 10.15
C VAL A 390 -1.98 -7.73 10.37
N GLU A 391 -3.25 -7.54 10.68
CA GLU A 391 -4.19 -8.66 10.88
C GLU A 391 -4.50 -9.39 9.58
N TYR A 392 -4.72 -8.65 8.48
CA TYR A 392 -5.02 -9.25 7.18
C TYR A 392 -3.89 -10.14 6.67
N TYR A 393 -2.64 -9.67 6.82
CA TYR A 393 -1.45 -10.43 6.39
C TYR A 393 -0.98 -11.45 7.43
N GLY A 394 -1.61 -11.53 8.62
CA GLY A 394 -1.25 -12.50 9.66
C GLY A 394 0.12 -12.25 10.29
N LEU A 395 0.54 -11.00 10.43
CA LEU A 395 1.89 -10.65 10.90
C LEU A 395 2.07 -10.76 12.42
N GLY A 396 0.96 -10.87 13.17
CA GLY A 396 0.95 -10.87 14.63
C GLY A 396 0.88 -9.47 15.24
N MET A 397 0.25 -9.33 16.41
CA MET A 397 0.11 -8.02 17.07
C MET A 397 1.42 -7.51 17.66
N ASP A 398 2.40 -8.38 17.84
CA ASP A 398 3.77 -8.05 18.26
C ASP A 398 4.70 -7.64 17.09
N TYR A 399 4.13 -7.53 15.88
CA TYR A 399 4.88 -7.16 14.67
C TYR A 399 5.63 -5.82 14.82
N ILE A 400 5.02 -4.85 15.51
CA ILE A 400 5.60 -3.53 15.74
C ILE A 400 6.93 -3.66 16.49
N ASP A 401 6.94 -4.46 17.56
CA ASP A 401 8.13 -4.65 18.41
C ASP A 401 9.18 -5.54 17.72
N LYS A 402 8.74 -6.49 16.90
CA LYS A 402 9.61 -7.44 16.22
C LYS A 402 10.23 -6.90 14.92
N TYR A 403 9.60 -5.91 14.28
CA TYR A 403 10.07 -5.40 12.99
C TYR A 403 11.54 -4.96 13.00
N PRO A 404 12.03 -4.19 14.00
CA PRO A 404 13.46 -3.83 14.06
C PRO A 404 14.38 -5.06 14.13
N SER A 405 13.99 -6.09 14.86
CA SER A 405 14.80 -7.31 14.98
C SER A 405 14.86 -8.07 13.65
N TYR A 406 13.75 -8.15 12.90
CA TYR A 406 13.72 -8.77 11.57
C TYR A 406 14.67 -8.07 10.59
N ILE A 407 14.66 -6.74 10.56
CA ILE A 407 15.56 -5.96 9.70
C ILE A 407 17.01 -6.09 10.16
N ASN A 408 17.28 -5.96 11.47
CA ASN A 408 18.64 -6.00 12.00
C ASN A 408 19.31 -7.38 11.91
N SER A 409 18.55 -8.45 11.83
CA SER A 409 19.08 -9.81 11.65
C SER A 409 19.60 -10.09 10.24
N VAL A 410 19.22 -9.29 9.23
CA VAL A 410 19.65 -9.51 7.83
C VAL A 410 21.15 -9.34 7.68
N THR A 411 21.81 -10.29 7.07
CA THR A 411 23.27 -10.29 6.79
C THR A 411 23.57 -9.92 5.34
N LYS A 412 24.86 -9.64 5.02
CA LYS A 412 25.31 -9.45 3.63
C LYS A 412 25.08 -10.70 2.78
N ASP A 413 25.26 -11.87 3.38
CA ASP A 413 25.01 -13.15 2.72
C ASP A 413 23.51 -13.36 2.44
N ASP A 414 22.64 -12.92 3.34
CA ASP A 414 21.19 -12.94 3.08
C ASP A 414 20.82 -12.02 1.91
N VAL A 415 21.37 -10.81 1.84
CA VAL A 415 21.17 -9.89 0.72
C VAL A 415 21.61 -10.54 -0.60
N LEU A 416 22.80 -11.14 -0.65
CA LEU A 416 23.31 -11.82 -1.83
C LEU A 416 22.43 -13.04 -2.20
N ARG A 417 22.03 -13.82 -1.22
CA ARG A 417 21.16 -14.99 -1.39
C ARG A 417 19.81 -14.61 -2.00
N VAL A 418 19.13 -13.59 -1.43
CA VAL A 418 17.83 -13.17 -1.95
C VAL A 418 17.94 -12.47 -3.29
N ALA A 419 19.02 -11.72 -3.54
CA ALA A 419 19.28 -11.14 -4.85
C ALA A 419 19.43 -12.20 -5.93
N LYS A 420 20.17 -13.28 -5.67
CA LYS A 420 20.29 -14.42 -6.59
C LYS A 420 18.96 -15.13 -6.81
N LYS A 421 18.14 -15.26 -5.77
CA LYS A 421 16.90 -16.02 -5.79
C LYS A 421 15.74 -15.26 -6.45
N TYR A 422 15.64 -13.95 -6.20
CA TYR A 422 14.44 -13.17 -6.53
C TYR A 422 14.65 -12.07 -7.57
N LEU A 423 15.87 -11.70 -7.92
CA LEU A 423 16.12 -10.80 -9.05
C LEU A 423 16.48 -11.61 -10.28
N ASP A 424 15.81 -11.37 -11.39
CA ASP A 424 16.13 -12.01 -12.67
C ASP A 424 16.56 -10.95 -13.69
N SER A 425 17.80 -11.07 -14.17
CA SER A 425 18.37 -10.20 -15.19
C SER A 425 18.20 -10.73 -16.61
N GLU A 426 17.62 -11.92 -16.77
CA GLU A 426 17.47 -12.59 -18.06
C GLU A 426 16.00 -12.75 -18.47
N ASN A 427 15.14 -13.14 -17.52
CA ASN A 427 13.71 -13.29 -17.74
C ASN A 427 12.94 -12.17 -17.05
N PHE A 428 12.73 -11.07 -17.76
CA PHE A 428 12.05 -9.88 -17.26
C PHE A 428 11.04 -9.36 -18.28
N THR A 429 10.08 -8.59 -17.80
CA THR A 429 9.23 -7.76 -18.62
C THR A 429 9.81 -6.36 -18.67
N LEU A 430 9.95 -5.83 -19.88
CA LEU A 430 10.36 -4.46 -20.14
C LEU A 430 9.23 -3.77 -20.90
N VAL A 431 8.73 -2.67 -20.35
CA VAL A 431 7.76 -1.80 -21.04
C VAL A 431 8.39 -0.44 -21.27
N VAL A 432 8.33 0.04 -22.51
CA VAL A 432 8.88 1.34 -22.91
C VAL A 432 7.82 2.13 -23.68
N VAL A 433 7.38 3.23 -23.08
CA VAL A 433 6.51 4.23 -23.72
C VAL A 433 7.38 5.42 -24.13
N ALA A 434 7.54 5.63 -25.43
CA ALA A 434 8.52 6.57 -25.97
C ALA A 434 8.19 6.97 -27.42
N ASP A 435 8.85 8.00 -27.93
CA ASP A 435 9.03 8.18 -29.38
C ASP A 435 9.99 7.07 -29.87
N GLN A 436 9.42 6.02 -30.44
CA GLN A 436 10.17 4.80 -30.79
C GLN A 436 11.23 5.03 -31.86
N LYS A 437 11.05 6.04 -32.73
CA LYS A 437 12.06 6.40 -33.74
C LYS A 437 13.30 7.02 -33.10
N LYS A 438 13.11 7.88 -32.11
CA LYS A 438 14.21 8.51 -31.37
C LYS A 438 14.85 7.56 -30.39
N ALA A 439 14.03 6.71 -29.72
CA ALA A 439 14.53 5.73 -28.75
C ALA A 439 15.38 4.63 -29.42
N GLY A 440 15.04 4.23 -30.64
CA GLY A 440 15.81 3.23 -31.39
C GLY A 440 16.08 1.96 -30.59
N LEU A 441 15.04 1.42 -29.90
CA LEU A 441 15.21 0.34 -28.95
C LEU A 441 15.83 -0.92 -29.57
N LYS A 442 16.79 -1.49 -28.86
CA LYS A 442 17.37 -2.78 -29.21
C LYS A 442 16.31 -3.89 -29.08
N LYS A 443 16.40 -4.87 -29.98
CA LYS A 443 15.53 -6.06 -29.90
C LYS A 443 15.90 -7.00 -28.76
N GLU A 444 17.13 -6.93 -28.27
CA GLU A 444 17.65 -7.75 -27.18
C GLU A 444 18.51 -6.92 -26.24
N PHE A 445 18.35 -7.18 -24.95
CA PHE A 445 19.21 -6.68 -23.88
C PHE A 445 19.85 -7.87 -23.16
N LYS A 446 21.16 -7.79 -22.85
CA LYS A 446 21.94 -8.87 -22.21
C LYS A 446 22.46 -8.45 -20.85
#